data_4b640593f3a8564c0d674811e513b2ee
#
_entry.id   4b640593f3a8564c0d674811e513b2ee
#
_cell.length_a   1.000
_cell.length_b   1.000
_cell.length_c   1.000
_cell.angle_alpha   90.00
_cell.angle_beta   90.00
_cell.angle_gamma   90.00
#
_symmetry.space_group_name_H-M   'P 1'
#
loop_
_entity.id
_entity.type
_entity.pdbx_description
1 polymer ?
#
loop_
_entity_poly.entity_id
_entity_poly.type
_entity_poly.pdbx_seq_one_letter_code
_entity_poly.pdbx_strand_id
1 'polypeptide(L)'
;MIPIADENPKGFIPFINYLLIATNLAVFVFLMPESVKELENFYTTFGLIPQRLTSNPLNLHAYITIFTSMFLHGGLGHLLGNMLYLWIFGDNIEYLIGHRRYLIFYFTVGIAAAILQMAVRPDSAIPMVGASGAISGVLGAYLLKFPKNRVSILFFIIIIIRIIRVPAIIVLSIWFIFQLFSGYYSLVPGMEGGVAYFAHIGGFAAGFILIKIFERFPGYKH
;
A
#
# COMPACT_ATOMS: atom_id res chain seq x y z
N MET A 1 -12.62 -13.76 -0.27
CA MET A 1 -11.38 -14.33 -0.87
C MET A 1 -10.19 -13.62 -0.24
N ILE A 2 -9.30 -14.36 0.44
CA ILE A 2 -8.15 -13.78 1.16
C ILE A 2 -6.90 -14.44 0.58
N PRO A 3 -5.94 -13.70 0.00
CA PRO A 3 -4.63 -14.24 -0.35
C PRO A 3 -3.88 -14.61 0.92
N ILE A 4 -3.23 -15.77 0.96
CA ILE A 4 -2.54 -16.26 2.16
C ILE A 4 -1.07 -16.62 1.91
N ALA A 5 -0.66 -16.83 0.67
CA ALA A 5 0.71 -17.13 0.27
C ALA A 5 0.87 -16.99 -1.25
N ASP A 6 2.10 -16.92 -1.71
CA ASP A 6 2.47 -17.04 -3.12
C ASP A 6 3.72 -17.91 -3.31
N GLU A 7 4.36 -17.84 -4.48
CA GLU A 7 5.61 -18.54 -4.78
C GLU A 7 6.81 -17.66 -4.42
N ASN A 8 7.45 -17.94 -3.30
CA ASN A 8 8.55 -17.15 -2.75
C ASN A 8 9.93 -17.59 -3.26
N PRO A 9 10.88 -16.65 -3.39
CA PRO A 9 12.26 -16.96 -3.73
C PRO A 9 12.94 -17.75 -2.61
N LYS A 10 13.64 -18.84 -2.98
CA LYS A 10 14.32 -19.72 -2.02
C LYS A 10 15.60 -19.07 -1.51
N GLY A 11 15.84 -19.20 -0.20
CA GLY A 11 17.12 -18.78 0.42
C GLY A 11 17.33 -17.26 0.54
N PHE A 12 16.33 -16.45 0.24
CA PHE A 12 16.37 -15.00 0.40
C PHE A 12 15.65 -14.57 1.67
N ILE A 13 16.24 -13.62 2.42
CA ILE A 13 15.61 -13.02 3.60
C ILE A 13 15.21 -11.59 3.24
N PRO A 14 13.92 -11.28 3.11
CA PRO A 14 13.41 -9.96 2.76
C PRO A 14 13.47 -9.00 3.96
N PHE A 15 14.69 -8.58 4.32
CA PHE A 15 14.97 -7.82 5.54
C PHE A 15 14.20 -6.50 5.61
N ILE A 16 14.14 -5.74 4.50
CA ILE A 16 13.46 -4.43 4.48
C ILE A 16 11.94 -4.63 4.53
N ASN A 17 11.41 -5.64 3.86
CA ASN A 17 9.99 -5.97 3.94
C ASN A 17 9.57 -6.30 5.37
N TYR A 18 10.37 -7.11 6.07
CA TYR A 18 10.12 -7.41 7.49
C TYR A 18 10.27 -6.18 8.38
N LEU A 19 11.25 -5.31 8.10
CA LEU A 19 11.42 -4.06 8.84
C LEU A 19 10.22 -3.13 8.66
N LEU A 20 9.69 -2.99 7.44
CA LEU A 20 8.49 -2.20 7.16
C LEU A 20 7.28 -2.76 7.91
N ILE A 21 7.08 -4.08 7.87
CA ILE A 21 6.00 -4.74 8.62
C ILE A 21 6.15 -4.49 10.12
N ALA A 22 7.35 -4.74 10.67
CA ALA A 22 7.61 -4.54 12.09
C ALA A 22 7.41 -3.09 12.54
N THR A 23 7.82 -2.11 11.70
CA THR A 23 7.61 -0.69 11.98
C THR A 23 6.11 -0.34 12.02
N ASN A 24 5.32 -0.84 11.06
CA ASN A 24 3.88 -0.61 11.06
C ASN A 24 3.19 -1.21 12.29
N LEU A 25 3.57 -2.44 12.66
CA LEU A 25 3.07 -3.10 13.87
C LEU A 25 3.47 -2.33 15.13
N ALA A 26 4.74 -1.87 15.22
CA ALA A 26 5.23 -1.11 16.37
C ALA A 26 4.51 0.25 16.51
N VAL A 27 4.32 0.98 15.41
CA VAL A 27 3.56 2.25 15.42
C VAL A 27 2.13 2.00 15.90
N PHE A 28 1.47 0.96 15.42
CA PHE A 28 0.10 0.66 15.83
C PHE A 28 0.01 0.26 17.31
N VAL A 29 0.92 -0.58 17.80
CA VAL A 29 0.85 -1.11 19.18
C VAL A 29 1.31 -0.07 20.21
N PHE A 30 2.35 0.72 19.92
CA PHE A 30 3.00 1.56 20.92
C PHE A 30 2.67 3.05 20.82
N LEU A 31 2.20 3.52 19.65
CA LEU A 31 1.96 4.95 19.43
C LEU A 31 0.49 5.32 19.23
N MET A 32 -0.41 4.34 19.01
CA MET A 32 -1.83 4.62 18.84
C MET A 32 -2.47 4.97 20.18
N PRO A 33 -3.12 6.14 20.28
CA PRO A 33 -3.85 6.54 21.50
C PRO A 33 -5.08 5.67 21.74
N GLU A 34 -5.45 5.53 23.01
CA GLU A 34 -6.63 4.75 23.42
C GLU A 34 -7.93 5.56 23.36
N SER A 35 -7.86 6.88 23.63
CA SER A 35 -9.05 7.73 23.60
C SER A 35 -9.37 8.23 22.20
N VAL A 36 -10.67 8.32 21.87
CA VAL A 36 -11.16 8.79 20.55
C VAL A 36 -10.63 10.18 20.21
N LYS A 37 -10.61 11.11 21.16
CA LYS A 37 -10.16 12.48 20.95
C LYS A 37 -8.65 12.55 20.66
N GLU A 38 -7.85 11.78 21.37
CA GLU A 38 -6.41 11.72 21.13
C GLU A 38 -6.11 11.04 19.81
N LEU A 39 -6.90 10.04 19.43
CA LEU A 39 -6.80 9.35 18.15
C LEU A 39 -7.11 10.29 16.97
N GLU A 40 -8.14 11.11 17.06
CA GLU A 40 -8.44 12.16 16.07
C GLU A 40 -7.27 13.15 15.95
N ASN A 41 -6.74 13.62 17.07
CA ASN A 41 -5.57 14.50 17.09
C ASN A 41 -4.34 13.83 16.49
N PHE A 42 -4.13 12.55 16.75
CA PHE A 42 -3.03 11.77 16.21
C PHE A 42 -3.11 11.67 14.70
N TYR A 43 -4.28 11.31 14.16
CA TYR A 43 -4.49 11.25 12.70
C TYR A 43 -4.40 12.62 12.03
N THR A 44 -4.90 13.68 12.66
CA THR A 44 -4.79 15.02 12.10
C THR A 44 -3.37 15.56 12.17
N THR A 45 -2.54 15.12 13.10
CA THR A 45 -1.13 15.54 13.22
C THR A 45 -0.23 14.79 12.26
N PHE A 46 -0.36 13.46 12.16
CA PHE A 46 0.58 12.61 11.44
C PHE A 46 0.03 12.03 10.13
N GLY A 47 -1.28 12.08 9.91
CA GLY A 47 -1.93 11.70 8.66
C GLY A 47 -1.77 12.77 7.59
N LEU A 48 -1.76 12.34 6.33
CA LEU A 48 -1.69 13.25 5.19
C LEU A 48 -3.07 13.86 4.93
N ILE A 49 -3.20 15.17 5.08
CA ILE A 49 -4.42 15.93 4.76
C ILE A 49 -4.16 16.73 3.48
N PRO A 50 -4.77 16.35 2.33
CA PRO A 50 -4.56 17.02 1.05
C PRO A 50 -4.72 18.54 1.12
N GLN A 51 -5.80 19.04 1.72
CA GLN A 51 -6.09 20.45 1.86
C GLN A 51 -4.95 21.25 2.52
N ARG A 52 -4.22 20.67 3.46
CA ARG A 52 -3.11 21.38 4.14
C ARG A 52 -1.94 21.68 3.21
N LEU A 53 -1.67 20.79 2.26
CA LEU A 53 -0.61 21.00 1.26
C LEU A 53 -1.06 21.91 0.14
N THR A 54 -2.29 21.77 -0.33
CA THR A 54 -2.82 22.58 -1.44
C THR A 54 -3.09 24.03 -1.03
N SER A 55 -3.60 24.25 0.19
CA SER A 55 -3.89 25.61 0.69
C SER A 55 -2.64 26.35 1.22
N ASN A 56 -1.63 25.64 1.69
CA ASN A 56 -0.36 26.22 2.17
C ASN A 56 0.85 25.39 1.73
N PRO A 57 1.33 25.54 0.50
CA PRO A 57 2.47 24.80 -0.03
C PRO A 57 3.81 25.05 0.69
N LEU A 58 3.90 26.09 1.54
CA LEU A 58 5.09 26.38 2.33
C LEU A 58 5.11 25.68 3.70
N ASN A 59 4.05 24.95 4.03
CA ASN A 59 3.98 24.19 5.26
C ASN A 59 4.84 22.92 5.22
N LEU A 60 6.09 23.01 5.68
CA LEU A 60 7.04 21.90 5.69
C LEU A 60 6.55 20.68 6.48
N HIS A 61 5.80 20.91 7.58
CA HIS A 61 5.23 19.82 8.37
C HIS A 61 4.25 18.97 7.54
N ALA A 62 3.46 19.60 6.66
CA ALA A 62 2.53 18.88 5.82
C ALA A 62 3.24 17.92 4.82
N TYR A 63 4.46 18.22 4.38
CA TYR A 63 5.25 17.30 3.55
C TYR A 63 5.75 16.07 4.34
N ILE A 64 6.08 16.24 5.62
CA ILE A 64 6.49 15.12 6.48
C ILE A 64 5.34 14.12 6.61
N THR A 65 4.09 14.60 6.62
CA THR A 65 2.92 13.72 6.73
C THR A 65 2.73 12.79 5.53
N ILE A 66 3.34 13.05 4.38
CA ILE A 66 3.38 12.10 3.26
C ILE A 66 4.05 10.78 3.70
N PHE A 67 5.10 10.87 4.51
CA PHE A 67 5.83 9.70 5.00
C PHE A 67 5.20 9.10 6.26
N THR A 68 4.84 9.92 7.23
CA THR A 68 4.28 9.41 8.49
C THR A 68 2.94 8.71 8.28
N SER A 69 2.10 9.22 7.39
CA SER A 69 0.81 8.61 7.05
C SER A 69 0.90 7.16 6.56
N MET A 70 2.03 6.79 5.93
CA MET A 70 2.26 5.43 5.43
C MET A 70 2.41 4.39 6.56
N PHE A 71 2.60 4.82 7.81
CA PHE A 71 2.76 3.94 8.97
C PHE A 71 1.58 3.97 9.92
N LEU A 72 0.58 4.82 9.68
CA LEU A 72 -0.63 4.92 10.48
C LEU A 72 -1.73 3.99 9.94
N HIS A 73 -2.57 3.48 10.82
CA HIS A 73 -3.68 2.61 10.41
C HIS A 73 -4.95 2.93 11.17
N GLY A 74 -6.07 3.01 10.45
CA GLY A 74 -7.39 3.37 10.99
C GLY A 74 -8.06 2.26 11.82
N GLY A 75 -7.37 1.15 12.09
CA GLY A 75 -7.86 0.04 12.90
C GLY A 75 -7.16 -1.27 12.61
N LEU A 76 -7.39 -2.26 13.46
CA LEU A 76 -6.69 -3.57 13.40
C LEU A 76 -6.91 -4.29 12.07
N GLY A 77 -8.13 -4.28 11.54
CA GLY A 77 -8.42 -4.92 10.23
C GLY A 77 -7.67 -4.27 9.08
N HIS A 78 -7.51 -2.93 9.11
CA HIS A 78 -6.75 -2.16 8.13
C HIS A 78 -5.26 -2.51 8.21
N LEU A 79 -4.70 -2.55 9.42
CA LEU A 79 -3.31 -2.95 9.63
C LEU A 79 -3.05 -4.37 9.14
N LEU A 80 -3.84 -5.34 9.61
CA LEU A 80 -3.65 -6.76 9.26
C LEU A 80 -3.78 -6.99 7.75
N GLY A 81 -4.73 -6.33 7.09
CA GLY A 81 -4.86 -6.37 5.64
C GLY A 81 -3.60 -5.87 4.93
N ASN A 82 -3.09 -4.70 5.32
CA ASN A 82 -1.86 -4.15 4.75
C ASN A 82 -0.65 -5.06 4.99
N MET A 83 -0.46 -5.54 6.21
CA MET A 83 0.67 -6.40 6.55
C MET A 83 0.61 -7.75 5.80
N LEU A 84 -0.58 -8.30 5.63
CA LEU A 84 -0.77 -9.53 4.86
C LEU A 84 -0.35 -9.36 3.39
N TYR A 85 -0.78 -8.28 2.74
CA TYR A 85 -0.38 -8.02 1.35
C TYR A 85 1.10 -7.71 1.22
N LEU A 86 1.67 -6.95 2.15
CA LEU A 86 3.10 -6.66 2.16
C LEU A 86 3.92 -7.93 2.41
N TRP A 87 3.46 -8.81 3.31
CA TRP A 87 4.08 -10.11 3.58
C TRP A 87 4.13 -11.01 2.34
N ILE A 88 3.01 -11.11 1.60
CA ILE A 88 2.88 -12.03 0.46
C ILE A 88 3.63 -11.52 -0.78
N PHE A 89 3.57 -10.22 -1.07
CA PHE A 89 4.03 -9.70 -2.35
C PHE A 89 5.34 -8.89 -2.26
N GLY A 90 5.68 -8.40 -1.06
CA GLY A 90 6.81 -7.51 -0.88
C GLY A 90 8.16 -8.21 -1.01
N ASP A 91 8.28 -9.43 -0.53
CA ASP A 91 9.52 -10.21 -0.54
C ASP A 91 10.01 -10.53 -1.96
N ASN A 92 9.12 -10.83 -2.89
CA ASN A 92 9.45 -11.05 -4.30
C ASN A 92 10.00 -9.79 -4.98
N ILE A 93 9.44 -8.61 -4.65
CA ILE A 93 9.94 -7.36 -5.21
C ILE A 93 11.27 -6.97 -4.55
N GLU A 94 11.41 -7.17 -3.25
CA GLU A 94 12.69 -6.95 -2.58
C GLU A 94 13.78 -7.87 -3.10
N TYR A 95 13.48 -9.14 -3.35
CA TYR A 95 14.38 -10.09 -4.02
C TYR A 95 14.82 -9.60 -5.39
N LEU A 96 13.86 -9.10 -6.19
CA LEU A 96 14.11 -8.68 -7.57
C LEU A 96 15.06 -7.47 -7.66
N ILE A 97 14.90 -6.47 -6.78
CA ILE A 97 15.62 -5.20 -6.88
C ILE A 97 16.65 -4.97 -5.77
N GLY A 98 16.67 -5.83 -4.76
CA GLY A 98 17.58 -5.76 -3.59
C GLY A 98 17.11 -4.78 -2.51
N HIS A 99 17.61 -4.98 -1.29
CA HIS A 99 17.15 -4.32 -0.07
C HIS A 99 17.07 -2.78 -0.16
N ARG A 100 18.18 -2.12 -0.53
CA ARG A 100 18.25 -0.64 -0.56
C ARG A 100 17.29 -0.04 -1.58
N ARG A 101 17.19 -0.65 -2.76
CA ARG A 101 16.31 -0.18 -3.83
C ARG A 101 14.85 -0.44 -3.49
N TYR A 102 14.56 -1.53 -2.80
CA TYR A 102 13.21 -1.82 -2.36
C TYR A 102 12.70 -0.76 -1.38
N LEU A 103 13.53 -0.32 -0.43
CA LEU A 103 13.17 0.77 0.48
C LEU A 103 12.88 2.07 -0.27
N ILE A 104 13.77 2.45 -1.22
CA ILE A 104 13.59 3.66 -2.04
C ILE A 104 12.34 3.52 -2.92
N PHE A 105 12.15 2.36 -3.54
CA PHE A 105 10.98 2.05 -4.36
C PHE A 105 9.68 2.18 -3.58
N TYR A 106 9.60 1.58 -2.39
CA TYR A 106 8.44 1.63 -1.51
C TYR A 106 8.00 3.07 -1.20
N PHE A 107 8.95 3.93 -0.80
CA PHE A 107 8.64 5.34 -0.55
C PHE A 107 8.30 6.10 -1.83
N THR A 108 9.00 5.84 -2.93
CA THR A 108 8.72 6.51 -4.21
C THR A 108 7.31 6.23 -4.71
N VAL A 109 6.87 4.98 -4.67
CA VAL A 109 5.51 4.63 -5.11
C VAL A 109 4.45 5.12 -4.11
N GLY A 110 4.79 5.18 -2.81
CA GLY A 110 3.93 5.79 -1.79
C GLY A 110 3.76 7.30 -1.98
N ILE A 111 4.81 8.02 -2.34
CA ILE A 111 4.73 9.44 -2.70
C ILE A 111 3.87 9.62 -3.95
N ALA A 112 4.06 8.81 -4.99
CA ALA A 112 3.24 8.86 -6.20
C ALA A 112 1.75 8.59 -5.91
N ALA A 113 1.46 7.65 -5.01
CA ALA A 113 0.12 7.39 -4.49
C ALA A 113 -0.51 8.63 -3.85
N ALA A 114 0.24 9.28 -2.95
CA ALA A 114 -0.18 10.52 -2.28
C ALA A 114 -0.44 11.64 -3.29
N ILE A 115 0.43 11.82 -4.28
CA ILE A 115 0.29 12.86 -5.33
C ILE A 115 -1.01 12.65 -6.11
N LEU A 116 -1.32 11.42 -6.56
CA LEU A 116 -2.55 11.19 -7.32
C LEU A 116 -3.79 11.44 -6.47
N GLN A 117 -3.81 11.02 -5.22
CA GLN A 117 -4.93 11.30 -4.32
C GLN A 117 -5.13 12.79 -4.10
N MET A 118 -4.06 13.54 -3.85
CA MET A 118 -4.12 15.01 -3.70
C MET A 118 -4.56 15.71 -4.98
N ALA A 119 -4.14 15.23 -6.15
CA ALA A 119 -4.54 15.79 -7.44
C ALA A 119 -6.04 15.62 -7.72
N VAL A 120 -6.64 14.52 -7.27
CA VAL A 120 -8.07 14.22 -7.47
C VAL A 120 -8.93 14.83 -6.36
N ARG A 121 -8.43 14.92 -5.14
CA ARG A 121 -9.14 15.41 -3.95
C ARG A 121 -8.32 16.50 -3.23
N PRO A 122 -8.00 17.64 -3.89
CA PRO A 122 -7.12 18.66 -3.34
C PRO A 122 -7.68 19.34 -2.07
N ASP A 123 -9.01 19.43 -1.96
CA ASP A 123 -9.71 20.10 -0.87
C ASP A 123 -10.12 19.14 0.26
N SER A 124 -9.69 17.89 0.22
CA SER A 124 -10.04 16.92 1.26
C SER A 124 -9.39 17.29 2.60
N ALA A 125 -10.23 17.48 3.62
CA ALA A 125 -9.81 17.67 5.01
C ALA A 125 -9.66 16.34 5.77
N ILE A 126 -9.98 15.21 5.14
CA ILE A 126 -9.93 13.88 5.77
C ILE A 126 -8.47 13.39 5.80
N PRO A 127 -7.93 13.02 6.98
CA PRO A 127 -6.59 12.46 7.07
C PRO A 127 -6.50 11.12 6.32
N MET A 128 -5.57 11.03 5.39
CA MET A 128 -5.18 9.79 4.76
C MET A 128 -4.20 9.05 5.65
N VAL A 129 -4.44 7.79 5.91
CA VAL A 129 -3.58 6.90 6.70
C VAL A 129 -3.52 5.52 6.07
N GLY A 130 -2.36 4.87 6.14
CA GLY A 130 -2.16 3.51 5.68
C GLY A 130 -0.98 3.32 4.74
N ALA A 131 -0.34 2.18 4.87
CA ALA A 131 0.71 1.71 3.96
C ALA A 131 0.19 1.40 2.55
N SER A 132 -1.14 1.34 2.38
CA SER A 132 -1.80 0.74 1.23
C SER A 132 -1.49 1.39 -0.12
N GLY A 133 -1.20 2.70 -0.14
CA GLY A 133 -0.74 3.39 -1.36
C GLY A 133 0.61 2.85 -1.85
N ALA A 134 1.59 2.71 -0.95
CA ALA A 134 2.89 2.13 -1.25
C ALA A 134 2.79 0.63 -1.58
N ILE A 135 1.99 -0.13 -0.80
CA ILE A 135 1.71 -1.55 -1.06
C ILE A 135 1.09 -1.73 -2.45
N SER A 136 0.16 -0.86 -2.85
CA SER A 136 -0.41 -0.90 -4.20
C SER A 136 0.67 -0.77 -5.28
N GLY A 137 1.71 0.04 -5.03
CA GLY A 137 2.89 0.13 -5.91
C GLY A 137 3.66 -1.20 -5.97
N VAL A 138 3.84 -1.87 -4.83
CA VAL A 138 4.43 -3.21 -4.79
C VAL A 138 3.59 -4.21 -5.61
N LEU A 139 2.25 -4.15 -5.50
CA LEU A 139 1.34 -5.01 -6.29
C LEU A 139 1.41 -4.72 -7.79
N GLY A 140 1.51 -3.45 -8.20
CA GLY A 140 1.69 -3.06 -9.60
C GLY A 140 2.99 -3.60 -10.18
N ALA A 141 4.09 -3.49 -9.43
CA ALA A 141 5.38 -4.07 -9.77
C ALA A 141 5.30 -5.61 -9.87
N TYR A 142 4.66 -6.24 -8.90
CA TYR A 142 4.48 -7.69 -8.87
C TYR A 142 3.69 -8.20 -10.08
N LEU A 143 2.59 -7.51 -10.43
CA LEU A 143 1.80 -7.87 -11.61
C LEU A 143 2.64 -7.88 -12.89
N LEU A 144 3.52 -6.91 -13.06
CA LEU A 144 4.38 -6.83 -14.24
C LEU A 144 5.46 -7.92 -14.25
N LYS A 145 6.05 -8.26 -13.10
CA LYS A 145 7.23 -9.11 -13.00
C LYS A 145 6.93 -10.58 -12.73
N PHE A 146 5.87 -10.84 -12.02
CA PHE A 146 5.48 -12.18 -11.59
C PHE A 146 4.03 -12.55 -11.98
N PRO A 147 3.56 -12.24 -13.23
CA PRO A 147 2.15 -12.41 -13.61
C PRO A 147 1.67 -13.85 -13.53
N LYS A 148 2.59 -14.82 -13.70
CA LYS A 148 2.30 -16.27 -13.71
C LYS A 148 2.47 -16.94 -12.36
N ASN A 149 3.11 -16.30 -11.37
CA ASN A 149 3.24 -16.84 -10.02
C ASN A 149 1.86 -17.15 -9.45
N ARG A 150 1.77 -18.26 -8.74
CA ARG A 150 0.49 -18.72 -8.18
C ARG A 150 0.29 -18.17 -6.78
N VAL A 151 -0.78 -17.42 -6.61
CA VAL A 151 -1.25 -16.93 -5.31
C VAL A 151 -2.23 -17.93 -4.74
N SER A 152 -1.98 -18.39 -3.53
CA SER A 152 -2.87 -19.25 -2.76
C SER A 152 -3.97 -18.39 -2.12
N ILE A 153 -5.21 -18.64 -2.50
CA ILE A 153 -6.38 -17.89 -2.02
C ILE A 153 -7.22 -18.79 -1.14
N LEU A 154 -7.49 -18.32 0.07
CA LEU A 154 -8.46 -18.92 0.97
C LEU A 154 -9.87 -18.53 0.52
N PHE A 155 -10.62 -19.54 0.12
CA PHE A 155 -11.99 -19.38 -0.38
C PHE A 155 -12.98 -19.91 0.65
N PHE A 156 -13.95 -19.07 1.02
CA PHE A 156 -15.06 -19.44 1.88
C PHE A 156 -16.33 -19.51 1.05
N ILE A 157 -16.94 -20.68 0.96
CA ILE A 157 -18.25 -20.88 0.35
C ILE A 157 -19.13 -21.57 1.39
N ILE A 158 -19.93 -20.79 2.09
CA ILE A 158 -20.83 -21.23 3.18
C ILE A 158 -20.02 -21.97 4.26
N ILE A 159 -19.98 -23.31 4.22
CA ILE A 159 -19.25 -24.17 5.17
C ILE A 159 -17.99 -24.80 4.57
N ILE A 160 -17.74 -24.59 3.27
CA ILE A 160 -16.60 -25.18 2.59
C ILE A 160 -15.45 -24.19 2.58
N ILE A 161 -14.34 -24.57 3.20
CA ILE A 161 -13.07 -23.83 3.17
C ILE A 161 -12.13 -24.54 2.21
N ARG A 162 -11.71 -23.85 1.15
CA ARG A 162 -10.76 -24.38 0.17
C ARG A 162 -9.64 -23.38 -0.12
N ILE A 163 -8.44 -23.91 -0.31
CA ILE A 163 -7.32 -23.14 -0.83
C ILE A 163 -7.20 -23.46 -2.32
N ILE A 164 -7.30 -22.41 -3.14
CA ILE A 164 -7.11 -22.50 -4.59
C ILE A 164 -5.87 -21.68 -4.99
N ARG A 165 -5.14 -22.16 -5.98
CA ARG A 165 -3.96 -21.46 -6.51
C ARG A 165 -4.32 -20.78 -7.83
N VAL A 166 -4.28 -19.46 -7.84
CA VAL A 166 -4.70 -18.62 -8.98
C VAL A 166 -3.50 -17.79 -9.45
N PRO A 167 -3.24 -17.67 -10.77
CA PRO A 167 -2.20 -16.78 -11.28
C PRO A 167 -2.36 -15.35 -10.75
N ALA A 168 -1.24 -14.73 -10.39
CA ALA A 168 -1.22 -13.36 -9.83
C ALA A 168 -1.88 -12.34 -10.76
N ILE A 169 -1.73 -12.52 -12.08
CA ILE A 169 -2.38 -11.64 -13.06
C ILE A 169 -3.90 -11.58 -12.86
N ILE A 170 -4.56 -12.67 -12.55
CA ILE A 170 -6.01 -12.70 -12.33
C ILE A 170 -6.35 -12.00 -11.02
N VAL A 171 -5.65 -12.36 -9.94
CA VAL A 171 -5.92 -11.84 -8.59
C VAL A 171 -5.72 -10.32 -8.54
N LEU A 172 -4.57 -9.84 -9.02
CA LEU A 172 -4.20 -8.43 -8.95
C LEU A 172 -4.96 -7.57 -9.96
N SER A 173 -5.30 -8.12 -11.14
CA SER A 173 -6.14 -7.39 -12.11
C SER A 173 -7.55 -7.21 -11.58
N ILE A 174 -8.18 -8.22 -11.00
CA ILE A 174 -9.50 -8.11 -10.38
C ILE A 174 -9.44 -7.10 -9.23
N TRP A 175 -8.44 -7.18 -8.36
CA TRP A 175 -8.26 -6.22 -7.27
C TRP A 175 -8.13 -4.78 -7.80
N PHE A 176 -7.33 -4.56 -8.85
CA PHE A 176 -7.13 -3.23 -9.43
C PHE A 176 -8.40 -2.69 -10.09
N ILE A 177 -9.15 -3.54 -10.81
CA ILE A 177 -10.43 -3.18 -11.39
C ILE A 177 -11.41 -2.72 -10.28
N PHE A 178 -11.45 -3.41 -9.14
CA PHE A 178 -12.25 -2.96 -7.99
C PHE A 178 -11.79 -1.59 -7.46
N GLN A 179 -10.48 -1.30 -7.44
CA GLN A 179 -10.00 0.04 -7.05
C GLN A 179 -10.50 1.12 -8.02
N LEU A 180 -10.48 0.85 -9.33
CA LEU A 180 -10.99 1.80 -10.34
C LEU A 180 -12.49 2.07 -10.16
N PHE A 181 -13.31 1.04 -10.00
CA PHE A 181 -14.74 1.19 -9.77
C PHE A 181 -15.02 1.93 -8.46
N SER A 182 -14.40 1.53 -7.38
CA SER A 182 -14.58 2.17 -6.07
C SER A 182 -14.10 3.63 -6.07
N GLY A 183 -12.99 3.91 -6.77
CA GLY A 183 -12.51 5.26 -6.98
C GLY A 183 -13.52 6.13 -7.74
N TYR A 184 -14.08 5.60 -8.82
CA TYR A 184 -15.13 6.29 -9.58
C TYR A 184 -16.37 6.59 -8.71
N TYR A 185 -16.88 5.59 -7.99
CA TYR A 185 -18.02 5.78 -7.10
C TYR A 185 -17.74 6.76 -5.95
N SER A 186 -16.50 6.82 -5.45
CA SER A 186 -16.15 7.77 -4.40
C SER A 186 -16.22 9.24 -4.84
N LEU A 187 -16.29 9.52 -6.16
CA LEU A 187 -16.48 10.87 -6.69
C LEU A 187 -17.95 11.32 -6.67
N VAL A 188 -18.87 10.39 -6.50
CA VAL A 188 -20.30 10.71 -6.46
C VAL A 188 -20.63 11.32 -5.09
N PRO A 189 -21.27 12.50 -5.03
CA PRO A 189 -21.66 13.14 -3.78
C PRO A 189 -22.51 12.19 -2.90
N GLY A 190 -22.14 12.07 -1.61
CA GLY A 190 -22.81 11.18 -0.66
C GLY A 190 -22.37 9.71 -0.71
N MET A 191 -21.46 9.33 -1.62
CA MET A 191 -20.84 8.00 -1.68
C MET A 191 -19.34 8.04 -1.29
N GLU A 192 -18.94 9.08 -0.59
CA GLU A 192 -17.57 9.29 -0.17
C GLU A 192 -17.19 8.21 0.86
N GLY A 193 -16.38 7.23 0.43
CA GLY A 193 -15.84 6.20 1.31
C GLY A 193 -14.63 6.68 2.09
N GLY A 194 -14.36 6.07 3.26
CA GLY A 194 -13.16 6.35 4.07
C GLY A 194 -11.86 5.78 3.49
N VAL A 195 -11.86 5.31 2.24
CA VAL A 195 -10.68 4.71 1.58
C VAL A 195 -10.16 5.65 0.50
N ALA A 196 -8.85 5.87 0.48
CA ALA A 196 -8.15 6.69 -0.51
C ALA A 196 -7.88 5.88 -1.81
N TYR A 197 -8.94 5.57 -2.57
CA TYR A 197 -8.85 4.73 -3.77
C TYR A 197 -7.88 5.28 -4.83
N PHE A 198 -7.79 6.59 -4.98
CA PHE A 198 -6.85 7.19 -5.93
C PHE A 198 -5.40 7.07 -5.49
N ALA A 199 -5.13 6.95 -4.18
CA ALA A 199 -3.80 6.56 -3.71
C ALA A 199 -3.46 5.13 -4.13
N HIS A 200 -4.42 4.19 -4.06
CA HIS A 200 -4.21 2.82 -4.54
C HIS A 200 -3.96 2.78 -6.05
N ILE A 201 -4.75 3.50 -6.83
CA ILE A 201 -4.60 3.57 -8.30
C ILE A 201 -3.25 4.19 -8.66
N GLY A 202 -2.89 5.30 -8.03
CA GLY A 202 -1.62 6.00 -8.27
C GLY A 202 -0.41 5.16 -7.90
N GLY A 203 -0.44 4.53 -6.72
CA GLY A 203 0.61 3.62 -6.27
C GLY A 203 0.79 2.46 -7.24
N PHE A 204 -0.29 1.78 -7.61
CA PHE A 204 -0.27 0.64 -8.52
C PHE A 204 0.31 1.02 -9.90
N ALA A 205 -0.17 2.10 -10.50
CA ALA A 205 0.32 2.58 -11.79
C ALA A 205 1.81 2.97 -11.71
N ALA A 206 2.20 3.69 -10.65
CA ALA A 206 3.58 4.07 -10.42
C ALA A 206 4.49 2.83 -10.26
N GLY A 207 4.07 1.85 -9.47
CA GLY A 207 4.81 0.62 -9.26
C GLY A 207 5.00 -0.18 -10.55
N PHE A 208 3.93 -0.32 -11.33
CA PHE A 208 3.96 -1.00 -12.64
C PHE A 208 4.95 -0.35 -13.62
N ILE A 209 5.04 0.98 -13.62
CA ILE A 209 5.92 1.73 -14.54
C ILE A 209 7.36 1.78 -14.00
N LEU A 210 7.51 2.18 -12.73
CA LEU A 210 8.82 2.50 -12.16
C LEU A 210 9.69 1.28 -11.88
N ILE A 211 9.11 0.09 -11.68
CA ILE A 211 9.89 -1.12 -11.42
C ILE A 211 10.93 -1.38 -12.51
N LYS A 212 10.63 -1.04 -13.77
CA LYS A 212 11.55 -1.18 -14.90
C LYS A 212 12.82 -0.32 -14.75
N ILE A 213 12.71 0.83 -14.06
CA ILE A 213 13.83 1.73 -13.80
C ILE A 213 14.69 1.16 -12.68
N PHE A 214 14.07 0.64 -11.63
CA PHE A 214 14.76 0.07 -10.48
C PHE A 214 15.54 -1.21 -10.81
N GLU A 215 15.10 -2.00 -11.79
CA GLU A 215 15.84 -3.17 -12.29
C GLU A 215 17.06 -2.80 -13.13
N ARG A 216 17.05 -1.70 -13.87
CA ARG A 216 18.12 -1.31 -14.81
C ARG A 216 19.45 -0.96 -14.15
N PHE A 217 19.48 -0.78 -12.84
CA PHE A 217 20.72 -0.57 -12.11
C PHE A 217 21.30 -1.94 -11.71
N PRO A 218 22.37 -2.45 -12.37
CA PRO A 218 22.91 -3.76 -12.07
C PRO A 218 23.50 -3.77 -10.66
N GLY A 219 22.92 -4.55 -9.77
CA GLY A 219 23.36 -4.59 -8.39
C GLY A 219 23.18 -5.91 -7.66
N TYR A 220 22.46 -6.86 -8.22
CA TYR A 220 22.41 -8.22 -7.71
C TYR A 220 22.38 -9.19 -8.90
N LYS A 221 23.54 -9.77 -9.19
CA LYS A 221 23.60 -11.07 -9.88
C LYS A 221 23.39 -12.12 -8.79
N HIS A 222 22.47 -13.04 -9.05
CA HIS A 222 22.21 -14.24 -8.27
C HIS A 222 23.45 -15.06 -8.04
#